data_4b687f5a546d85d45b49adb9ecc1c0a0
#
_entry.id   4b687f5a546d85d45b49adb9ecc1c0a0
#
_cell.length_a   1.000
_cell.length_b   1.000
_cell.length_c   1.000
_cell.angle_alpha   90.00
_cell.angle_beta   90.00
_cell.angle_gamma   90.00
#
_symmetry.space_group_name_H-M   'P 1'
#
loop_
_entity.id
_entity.type
_entity.pdbx_description
1 polymer ?
#
loop_
_entity_poly.entity_id
_entity_poly.type
_entity_poly.pdbx_seq_one_letter_code
_entity_poly.pdbx_strand_id
1 'polypeptide(L)'
;MQRPQLSVVIPCYNEAACLELLHARVGAAARGAVGDDYEIVFINDGSRDDSWAVMQRLAAGDPHLVAINLSRNHGHQLALTAGLDLCAGEQVLIIDADLQDPPELLTDMRATMREQEADVVYAVRRRREGETLFKKMTAAGFYRILDRVTDTPIPLDTGDFRLMSRRALDAFLSLPEQARFIRGMVAWIGFRQVPFLYDRAERHAGTTKYPLRKMIAFALD
;
A
#
# COMPACT_ATOMS: atom_id res chain seq x y z
N MET A 1 -5.39 -20.72 -15.57
CA MET A 1 -4.10 -20.54 -14.85
C MET A 1 -4.41 -20.54 -13.37
N GLN A 2 -3.61 -21.22 -12.57
CA GLN A 2 -3.75 -21.18 -11.12
C GLN A 2 -3.30 -19.79 -10.64
N ARG A 3 -4.06 -19.19 -9.70
CA ARG A 3 -3.70 -17.90 -9.12
C ARG A 3 -2.46 -18.05 -8.22
N PRO A 4 -1.51 -17.11 -8.21
CA PRO A 4 -0.42 -17.14 -7.25
C PRO A 4 -0.96 -16.98 -5.82
N GLN A 5 -0.23 -17.50 -4.83
CA GLN A 5 -0.62 -17.33 -3.43
C GLN A 5 -0.55 -15.88 -2.96
N LEU A 6 0.35 -15.09 -3.55
CA LEU A 6 0.62 -13.72 -3.11
C LEU A 6 0.83 -12.78 -4.29
N SER A 7 0.20 -11.61 -4.23
CA SER A 7 0.59 -10.43 -5.01
C SER A 7 1.15 -9.36 -4.09
N VAL A 8 2.22 -8.69 -4.50
CA VAL A 8 2.72 -7.49 -3.82
C VAL A 8 2.52 -6.30 -4.74
N VAL A 9 1.63 -5.37 -4.38
CA VAL A 9 1.22 -4.23 -5.20
C VAL A 9 1.88 -2.94 -4.71
N ILE A 10 2.60 -2.26 -5.60
CA ILE A 10 3.51 -1.16 -5.26
C ILE A 10 3.34 0.00 -6.23
N PRO A 11 2.61 1.07 -5.86
CA PRO A 11 2.53 2.29 -6.66
C PRO A 11 3.83 3.08 -6.56
N CYS A 12 4.34 3.55 -7.69
CA CYS A 12 5.63 4.21 -7.80
C CYS A 12 5.52 5.53 -8.58
N TYR A 13 6.08 6.60 -8.01
CA TYR A 13 6.19 7.90 -8.69
C TYR A 13 7.50 8.58 -8.34
N ASN A 14 8.43 8.67 -9.30
CA ASN A 14 9.78 9.21 -9.15
C ASN A 14 10.54 8.51 -8.00
N GLU A 15 10.71 7.19 -8.12
CA GLU A 15 11.38 6.33 -7.14
C GLU A 15 12.56 5.53 -7.73
N ALA A 16 13.12 5.98 -8.87
CA ALA A 16 14.19 5.25 -9.59
C ALA A 16 15.33 4.78 -8.68
N ALA A 17 15.72 5.62 -7.69
CA ALA A 17 16.81 5.30 -6.77
C ALA A 17 16.50 4.15 -5.78
N CYS A 18 15.23 3.84 -5.55
CA CYS A 18 14.81 2.83 -4.56
C CYS A 18 14.39 1.50 -5.18
N LEU A 19 14.00 1.50 -6.46
CA LEU A 19 13.32 0.36 -7.10
C LEU A 19 14.14 -0.93 -7.11
N GLU A 20 15.45 -0.89 -7.34
CA GLU A 20 16.29 -2.10 -7.36
C GLU A 20 16.36 -2.74 -5.97
N LEU A 21 16.61 -1.94 -4.94
CA LEU A 21 16.66 -2.40 -3.56
C LEU A 21 15.28 -2.90 -3.10
N LEU A 22 14.22 -2.17 -3.44
CA LEU A 22 12.84 -2.53 -3.12
C LEU A 22 12.48 -3.88 -3.75
N HIS A 23 12.75 -4.05 -5.06
CA HIS A 23 12.52 -5.31 -5.77
C HIS A 23 13.23 -6.49 -5.11
N ALA A 24 14.51 -6.32 -4.78
CA ALA A 24 15.29 -7.37 -4.12
C ALA A 24 14.72 -7.75 -2.74
N ARG A 25 14.35 -6.74 -1.91
CA ARG A 25 13.78 -6.99 -0.56
C ARG A 25 12.39 -7.61 -0.64
N VAL A 26 11.53 -7.10 -1.50
CA VAL A 26 10.18 -7.64 -1.69
C VAL A 26 10.23 -9.07 -2.23
N GLY A 27 11.07 -9.33 -3.23
CA GLY A 27 11.26 -10.69 -3.77
C GLY A 27 11.77 -11.67 -2.73
N ALA A 28 12.73 -11.26 -1.89
CA ALA A 28 13.22 -12.10 -0.79
C ALA A 28 12.13 -12.39 0.25
N ALA A 29 11.35 -11.37 0.64
CA ALA A 29 10.25 -11.53 1.60
C ALA A 29 9.12 -12.41 1.04
N ALA A 30 8.72 -12.22 -0.20
CA ALA A 30 7.70 -13.02 -0.87
C ALA A 30 8.13 -14.48 -1.00
N ARG A 31 9.37 -14.73 -1.48
CA ARG A 31 9.92 -16.09 -1.59
C ARG A 31 10.02 -16.78 -0.23
N GLY A 32 10.40 -16.06 0.81
CA GLY A 32 10.43 -16.58 2.18
C GLY A 32 9.04 -16.96 2.71
N ALA A 33 7.99 -16.28 2.25
CA ALA A 33 6.62 -16.49 2.73
C ALA A 33 5.84 -17.56 1.94
N VAL A 34 6.06 -17.70 0.61
CA VAL A 34 5.27 -18.56 -0.29
C VAL A 34 6.08 -19.36 -1.31
N GLY A 35 7.42 -19.36 -1.21
CA GLY A 35 8.27 -19.92 -2.27
C GLY A 35 8.17 -19.11 -3.55
N ASP A 36 8.17 -19.77 -4.70
CA ASP A 36 8.08 -19.10 -6.01
C ASP A 36 6.63 -18.82 -6.47
N ASP A 37 5.63 -18.97 -5.59
CA ASP A 37 4.21 -18.80 -5.91
C ASP A 37 3.72 -17.38 -5.59
N TYR A 38 4.37 -16.38 -6.17
CA TYR A 38 4.06 -14.97 -5.98
C TYR A 38 4.21 -14.15 -7.27
N GLU A 39 3.65 -12.95 -7.26
CA GLU A 39 3.93 -11.88 -8.22
C GLU A 39 4.20 -10.56 -7.50
N ILE A 40 4.99 -9.70 -8.13
CA ILE A 40 5.21 -8.31 -7.74
C ILE A 40 4.61 -7.43 -8.84
N VAL A 41 3.77 -6.48 -8.47
CA VAL A 41 3.12 -5.56 -9.41
C VAL A 41 3.62 -4.15 -9.12
N PHE A 42 4.51 -3.64 -9.95
CA PHE A 42 4.94 -2.24 -9.93
C PHE A 42 4.05 -1.38 -10.83
N ILE A 43 3.54 -0.28 -10.30
CA ILE A 43 2.72 0.66 -11.07
C ILE A 43 3.44 1.99 -11.20
N ASN A 44 3.92 2.31 -12.39
CA ASN A 44 4.47 3.63 -12.70
C ASN A 44 3.35 4.64 -12.87
N ASP A 45 3.19 5.57 -11.93
CA ASP A 45 2.21 6.65 -11.98
C ASP A 45 2.71 7.87 -12.76
N GLY A 46 3.17 7.63 -14.01
CA GLY A 46 3.65 8.70 -14.90
C GLY A 46 4.88 9.42 -14.35
N SER A 47 5.89 8.70 -13.88
CA SER A 47 7.16 9.25 -13.39
C SER A 47 7.87 10.08 -14.45
N ARG A 48 8.65 11.06 -13.99
CA ARG A 48 9.44 11.96 -14.82
C ARG A 48 10.94 11.66 -14.77
N ASP A 49 11.33 10.76 -13.87
CA ASP A 49 12.68 10.23 -13.72
C ASP A 49 12.81 8.87 -14.44
N ASP A 50 13.91 8.16 -14.22
CA ASP A 50 14.20 6.87 -14.84
C ASP A 50 13.42 5.70 -14.24
N SER A 51 12.41 5.92 -13.37
CA SER A 51 11.64 4.86 -12.71
C SER A 51 11.08 3.84 -13.71
N TRP A 52 10.48 4.31 -14.82
CA TRP A 52 9.93 3.40 -15.82
C TRP A 52 11.01 2.54 -16.49
N ALA A 53 12.14 3.11 -16.87
CA ALA A 53 13.25 2.38 -17.47
C ALA A 53 13.82 1.32 -16.50
N VAL A 54 13.91 1.65 -15.21
CA VAL A 54 14.33 0.68 -14.18
C VAL A 54 13.32 -0.46 -14.06
N MET A 55 12.01 -0.17 -14.00
CA MET A 55 10.96 -1.19 -13.93
C MET A 55 10.99 -2.14 -15.12
N GLN A 56 11.13 -1.61 -16.34
CA GLN A 56 11.23 -2.44 -17.56
C GLN A 56 12.44 -3.38 -17.51
N ARG A 57 13.60 -2.89 -17.07
CA ARG A 57 14.80 -3.70 -16.93
C ARG A 57 14.63 -4.82 -15.90
N LEU A 58 14.04 -4.50 -14.75
CA LEU A 58 13.76 -5.49 -13.70
C LEU A 58 12.77 -6.55 -14.18
N ALA A 59 11.68 -6.15 -14.85
CA ALA A 59 10.69 -7.09 -15.37
C ALA A 59 11.22 -7.98 -16.49
N ALA A 60 12.19 -7.51 -17.27
CA ALA A 60 12.86 -8.35 -18.27
C ALA A 60 13.73 -9.45 -17.63
N GLY A 61 14.18 -9.27 -16.40
CA GLY A 61 15.05 -10.20 -15.66
C GLY A 61 14.33 -11.09 -14.63
N ASP A 62 13.08 -10.76 -14.27
CA ASP A 62 12.32 -11.48 -13.24
C ASP A 62 10.92 -11.83 -13.73
N PRO A 63 10.60 -13.12 -13.91
CA PRO A 63 9.28 -13.58 -14.36
C PRO A 63 8.16 -13.33 -13.33
N HIS A 64 8.49 -13.03 -12.07
CA HIS A 64 7.53 -12.69 -11.04
C HIS A 64 7.14 -11.21 -11.06
N LEU A 65 7.84 -10.35 -11.81
CA LEU A 65 7.60 -8.91 -11.84
C LEU A 65 6.72 -8.50 -13.03
N VAL A 66 5.58 -7.91 -12.71
CA VAL A 66 4.69 -7.22 -13.66
C VAL A 66 4.89 -5.72 -13.50
N ALA A 67 5.25 -5.02 -14.58
CA ALA A 67 5.37 -3.56 -14.60
C ALA A 67 4.22 -2.94 -15.40
N ILE A 68 3.46 -2.07 -14.75
CA ILE A 68 2.32 -1.34 -15.34
C ILE A 68 2.72 0.13 -15.52
N ASN A 69 2.48 0.68 -16.71
CA ASN A 69 2.77 2.09 -17.00
C ASN A 69 1.49 2.88 -17.24
N LEU A 70 1.16 3.79 -16.35
CA LEU A 70 0.02 4.70 -16.55
C LEU A 70 0.40 5.83 -17.50
N SER A 71 -0.54 6.29 -18.31
CA SER A 71 -0.35 7.31 -19.33
C SER A 71 0.10 8.67 -18.80
N ARG A 72 -0.19 8.98 -17.53
CA ARG A 72 0.19 10.19 -16.82
C ARG A 72 0.14 9.96 -15.30
N ASN A 73 0.54 10.92 -14.51
CA ASN A 73 0.29 10.90 -13.07
C ASN A 73 -1.21 11.06 -12.78
N HIS A 74 -1.79 10.04 -12.16
CA HIS A 74 -3.18 9.97 -11.72
C HIS A 74 -3.31 10.13 -10.20
N GLY A 75 -2.20 10.07 -9.48
CA GLY A 75 -2.12 10.11 -8.03
C GLY A 75 -2.12 8.72 -7.39
N HIS A 76 -1.57 8.67 -6.18
CA HIS A 76 -1.26 7.43 -5.45
C HIS A 76 -2.44 6.46 -5.38
N GLN A 77 -3.65 6.94 -5.03
CA GLN A 77 -4.81 6.08 -4.83
C GLN A 77 -5.28 5.42 -6.14
N LEU A 78 -5.26 6.16 -7.26
CA LEU A 78 -5.64 5.59 -8.57
C LEU A 78 -4.56 4.68 -9.13
N ALA A 79 -3.29 4.98 -8.93
CA ALA A 79 -2.19 4.09 -9.31
C ALA A 79 -2.28 2.76 -8.52
N LEU A 80 -2.51 2.85 -7.20
CA LEU A 80 -2.71 1.67 -6.38
C LEU A 80 -3.94 0.87 -6.83
N THR A 81 -5.06 1.54 -7.12
CA THR A 81 -6.26 0.88 -7.66
C THR A 81 -5.97 0.10 -8.94
N ALA A 82 -5.23 0.68 -9.89
CA ALA A 82 -4.87 -0.01 -11.14
C ALA A 82 -4.07 -1.30 -10.88
N GLY A 83 -3.17 -1.29 -9.89
CA GLY A 83 -2.46 -2.50 -9.48
C GLY A 83 -3.35 -3.55 -8.82
N LEU A 84 -4.30 -3.10 -7.97
CA LEU A 84 -5.25 -3.99 -7.31
C LEU A 84 -6.25 -4.63 -8.29
N ASP A 85 -6.65 -3.91 -9.33
CA ASP A 85 -7.53 -4.43 -10.39
C ASP A 85 -6.84 -5.54 -11.20
N LEU A 86 -5.53 -5.49 -11.37
CA LEU A 86 -4.77 -6.37 -12.25
C LEU A 86 -4.06 -7.52 -11.52
N CYS A 87 -3.87 -7.41 -10.21
CA CYS A 87 -3.18 -8.45 -9.43
C CYS A 87 -4.03 -9.72 -9.30
N ALA A 88 -3.39 -10.89 -9.33
CA ALA A 88 -4.06 -12.19 -9.37
C ALA A 88 -4.02 -12.99 -8.07
N GLY A 89 -3.16 -12.63 -7.10
CA GLY A 89 -2.87 -13.41 -5.90
C GLY A 89 -4.05 -13.66 -4.96
N GLU A 90 -4.03 -14.78 -4.25
CA GLU A 90 -5.02 -15.12 -3.21
C GLU A 90 -4.91 -14.21 -1.98
N GLN A 91 -3.72 -13.72 -1.70
CA GLN A 91 -3.45 -12.67 -0.73
C GLN A 91 -2.76 -11.51 -1.43
N VAL A 92 -3.04 -10.28 -1.01
CA VAL A 92 -2.47 -9.08 -1.62
C VAL A 92 -1.84 -8.20 -0.56
N LEU A 93 -0.52 -8.02 -0.66
CA LEU A 93 0.21 -7.05 0.14
C LEU A 93 0.27 -5.72 -0.61
N ILE A 94 -0.14 -4.66 0.04
CA ILE A 94 0.03 -3.29 -0.42
C ILE A 94 1.20 -2.67 0.34
N ILE A 95 2.16 -2.08 -0.37
CA ILE A 95 3.34 -1.44 0.24
C ILE A 95 3.78 -0.24 -0.59
N ASP A 96 4.29 0.80 0.07
CA ASP A 96 4.83 2.00 -0.59
C ASP A 96 6.26 1.76 -1.13
N ALA A 97 6.63 2.49 -2.19
CA ALA A 97 7.93 2.33 -2.84
C ALA A 97 9.11 3.01 -2.10
N ASP A 98 8.86 3.75 -1.02
CA ASP A 98 9.86 4.60 -0.34
C ASP A 98 10.76 3.86 0.68
N LEU A 99 10.65 2.53 0.76
CA LEU A 99 11.42 1.65 1.65
C LEU A 99 11.20 1.90 3.17
N GLN A 100 10.19 2.68 3.54
CA GLN A 100 9.91 2.95 4.96
C GLN A 100 9.13 1.82 5.63
N ASP A 101 8.32 1.11 4.87
CA ASP A 101 7.53 -0.02 5.35
C ASP A 101 8.30 -1.32 5.03
N PRO A 102 8.66 -2.14 6.04
CA PRO A 102 9.54 -3.30 5.82
C PRO A 102 8.77 -4.47 5.21
N PRO A 103 9.10 -4.91 3.97
CA PRO A 103 8.45 -6.07 3.36
C PRO A 103 8.72 -7.38 4.12
N GLU A 104 9.76 -7.43 4.93
CA GLU A 104 10.15 -8.57 5.77
C GLU A 104 9.05 -8.97 6.78
N LEU A 105 8.15 -8.04 7.13
CA LEU A 105 7.00 -8.29 8.03
C LEU A 105 5.91 -9.14 7.38
N LEU A 106 5.97 -9.42 6.08
CA LEU A 106 4.99 -10.19 5.34
C LEU A 106 4.67 -11.54 6.00
N THR A 107 5.70 -12.28 6.42
CA THR A 107 5.53 -13.60 7.05
C THR A 107 4.72 -13.50 8.35
N ASP A 108 5.03 -12.52 9.18
CA ASP A 108 4.33 -12.30 10.46
C ASP A 108 2.90 -11.77 10.23
N MET A 109 2.69 -10.91 9.24
CA MET A 109 1.35 -10.45 8.85
C MET A 109 0.48 -11.61 8.34
N ARG A 110 1.05 -12.54 7.56
CA ARG A 110 0.35 -13.77 7.12
C ARG A 110 0.03 -14.69 8.29
N ALA A 111 0.94 -14.85 9.24
CA ALA A 111 0.68 -15.61 10.48
C ALA A 111 -0.47 -14.99 11.27
N THR A 112 -0.43 -13.66 11.49
CA THR A 112 -1.49 -12.91 12.16
C THR A 112 -2.84 -13.06 11.45
N MET A 113 -2.86 -12.95 10.11
CA MET A 113 -4.08 -13.14 9.31
C MET A 113 -4.71 -14.51 9.55
N ARG A 114 -3.89 -15.56 9.55
CA ARG A 114 -4.35 -16.95 9.77
C ARG A 114 -4.80 -17.20 11.21
N GLU A 115 -4.01 -16.79 12.19
CA GLU A 115 -4.28 -17.02 13.62
C GLU A 115 -5.51 -16.28 14.11
N GLN A 116 -5.76 -15.09 13.56
CA GLN A 116 -6.92 -14.29 13.93
C GLN A 116 -8.09 -14.43 12.95
N GLU A 117 -8.02 -15.34 11.98
CA GLU A 117 -9.04 -15.52 10.94
C GLU A 117 -9.45 -14.19 10.29
N ALA A 118 -8.46 -13.31 10.06
CA ALA A 118 -8.69 -11.97 9.54
C ALA A 118 -8.64 -11.95 8.02
N ASP A 119 -9.38 -11.02 7.43
CA ASP A 119 -9.35 -10.73 5.99
C ASP A 119 -8.43 -9.59 5.63
N VAL A 120 -8.18 -8.70 6.59
CA VAL A 120 -7.28 -7.57 6.44
C VAL A 120 -6.39 -7.45 7.67
N VAL A 121 -5.09 -7.44 7.45
CA VAL A 121 -4.08 -7.11 8.45
C VAL A 121 -3.46 -5.78 8.05
N TYR A 122 -3.76 -4.73 8.79
CA TYR A 122 -3.28 -3.38 8.51
C TYR A 122 -2.17 -2.97 9.48
N ALA A 123 -1.09 -2.41 8.92
CA ALA A 123 0.07 -2.04 9.71
C ALA A 123 -0.15 -0.71 10.46
N VAL A 124 0.11 -0.70 11.74
CA VAL A 124 0.00 0.45 12.66
C VAL A 124 1.37 0.77 13.23
N ARG A 125 1.81 2.01 13.10
CA ARG A 125 3.11 2.47 13.62
C ARG A 125 3.06 2.60 15.14
N ARG A 126 4.02 1.96 15.85
CA ARG A 126 4.11 2.02 17.31
C ARG A 126 4.40 3.41 17.84
N ARG A 127 5.24 4.20 17.16
CA ARG A 127 5.62 5.57 17.54
C ARG A 127 5.73 6.47 16.33
N ARG A 128 5.24 7.70 16.48
CA ARG A 128 5.55 8.82 15.60
C ARG A 128 6.58 9.71 16.28
N GLU A 129 7.85 9.52 16.01
CA GLU A 129 8.88 10.45 16.46
C GLU A 129 8.78 11.75 15.66
N GLY A 130 8.81 12.90 16.37
CA GLY A 130 8.89 14.23 15.75
C GLY A 130 7.58 14.93 15.40
N GLU A 131 6.41 14.42 15.79
CA GLU A 131 5.15 15.19 15.58
C GLU A 131 4.95 16.25 16.66
N THR A 132 4.80 17.52 16.19
CA THR A 132 4.43 18.64 17.07
C THR A 132 3.01 18.45 17.63
N LEU A 133 2.79 18.94 18.86
CA LEU A 133 1.47 18.93 19.54
C LEU A 133 0.36 19.51 18.65
N PHE A 134 0.68 20.53 17.83
CA PHE A 134 -0.25 21.15 16.88
C PHE A 134 -0.72 20.17 15.80
N LYS A 135 0.19 19.37 15.20
CA LYS A 135 -0.17 18.34 14.23
C LYS A 135 -1.05 17.24 14.84
N LYS A 136 -0.76 16.85 16.09
CA LYS A 136 -1.59 15.87 16.82
C LYS A 136 -3.00 16.39 17.09
N MET A 137 -3.13 17.66 17.49
CA MET A 137 -4.44 18.27 17.76
C MET A 137 -5.28 18.47 16.49
N THR A 138 -4.67 18.92 15.40
CA THR A 138 -5.38 19.10 14.11
C THR A 138 -5.79 17.76 13.51
N ALA A 139 -4.94 16.74 13.57
CA ALA A 139 -5.29 15.38 13.15
C ALA A 139 -6.43 14.81 14.00
N ALA A 140 -6.34 14.92 15.34
CA ALA A 140 -7.41 14.47 16.24
C ALA A 140 -8.74 15.20 16.01
N GLY A 141 -8.70 16.50 15.70
CA GLY A 141 -9.88 17.30 15.32
C GLY A 141 -10.52 16.81 14.02
N PHE A 142 -9.71 16.60 12.98
CA PHE A 142 -10.15 16.08 11.69
C PHE A 142 -10.79 14.69 11.81
N TYR A 143 -10.12 13.76 12.49
CA TYR A 143 -10.67 12.42 12.68
C TYR A 143 -11.93 12.39 13.54
N ARG A 144 -12.05 13.28 14.55
CA ARG A 144 -13.26 13.40 15.35
C ARG A 144 -14.47 13.93 14.53
N ILE A 145 -14.21 14.76 13.51
CA ILE A 145 -15.24 15.18 12.55
C ILE A 145 -15.58 14.01 11.63
N LEU A 146 -14.58 13.29 11.12
CA LEU A 146 -14.77 12.12 10.26
C LEU A 146 -15.60 11.03 10.97
N ASP A 147 -15.28 10.69 12.23
CA ASP A 147 -16.04 9.73 13.06
C ASP A 147 -17.50 10.13 13.29
N ARG A 148 -17.82 11.43 13.20
CA ARG A 148 -19.22 11.90 13.32
C ARG A 148 -19.98 11.87 11.99
N VAL A 149 -19.26 11.87 10.88
CA VAL A 149 -19.83 11.91 9.53
C VAL A 149 -19.87 10.51 8.90
N THR A 150 -19.05 9.60 9.40
CA THR A 150 -18.99 8.20 8.91
C THR A 150 -19.36 7.24 10.05
N ASP A 151 -20.31 6.35 9.80
CA ASP A 151 -20.70 5.28 10.74
C ASP A 151 -19.63 4.17 10.84
N THR A 152 -18.52 4.31 10.12
CA THR A 152 -17.45 3.30 10.06
C THR A 152 -16.17 3.86 10.71
N PRO A 153 -15.67 3.26 11.79
CA PRO A 153 -14.42 3.69 12.42
C PRO A 153 -13.24 3.42 11.46
N ILE A 154 -12.64 4.48 10.94
CA ILE A 154 -11.43 4.39 10.13
C ILE A 154 -10.23 4.32 11.08
N PRO A 155 -9.39 3.27 11.01
CA PRO A 155 -8.22 3.13 11.87
C PRO A 155 -7.29 4.34 11.75
N LEU A 156 -7.00 4.97 12.88
CA LEU A 156 -6.09 6.10 12.98
C LEU A 156 -4.64 5.61 12.81
N ASP A 157 -3.76 6.48 12.31
CA ASP A 157 -2.31 6.22 12.20
C ASP A 157 -1.90 5.05 11.30
N THR A 158 -2.77 4.63 10.38
CA THR A 158 -2.47 3.61 9.38
C THR A 158 -2.02 4.21 8.06
N GLY A 159 -0.96 3.63 7.48
CA GLY A 159 -0.58 3.83 6.07
C GLY A 159 -1.43 2.97 5.12
N ASP A 160 -0.99 2.87 3.87
CA ASP A 160 -1.58 1.91 2.92
C ASP A 160 -0.98 0.51 3.09
N PHE A 161 0.09 0.35 3.91
CA PHE A 161 0.72 -0.93 4.20
C PHE A 161 -0.24 -1.89 4.90
N ARG A 162 -0.70 -2.90 4.14
CA ARG A 162 -1.67 -3.91 4.59
C ARG A 162 -1.61 -5.17 3.76
N LEU A 163 -2.01 -6.28 4.38
CA LEU A 163 -2.25 -7.56 3.73
C LEU A 163 -3.76 -7.81 3.67
N MET A 164 -4.28 -8.16 2.50
CA MET A 164 -5.70 -8.42 2.27
C MET A 164 -5.91 -9.82 1.73
N SER A 165 -7.01 -10.49 2.11
CA SER A 165 -7.49 -11.69 1.44
C SER A 165 -8.10 -11.34 0.08
N ARG A 166 -8.12 -12.29 -0.86
CA ARG A 166 -8.76 -12.11 -2.18
C ARG A 166 -10.24 -11.73 -2.02
N ARG A 167 -10.97 -12.36 -1.13
CA ARG A 167 -12.39 -12.05 -0.95
C ARG A 167 -12.64 -10.61 -0.45
N ALA A 168 -11.77 -10.08 0.41
CA ALA A 168 -11.85 -8.68 0.83
C ALA A 168 -11.48 -7.72 -0.30
N LEU A 169 -10.47 -8.07 -1.11
CA LEU A 169 -10.11 -7.29 -2.29
C LEU A 169 -11.22 -7.31 -3.35
N ASP A 170 -11.80 -8.45 -3.66
CA ASP A 170 -12.88 -8.57 -4.65
C ASP A 170 -14.11 -7.75 -4.21
N ALA A 171 -14.45 -7.76 -2.90
CA ALA A 171 -15.50 -6.90 -2.36
C ALA A 171 -15.15 -5.41 -2.49
N PHE A 172 -13.92 -5.01 -2.18
CA PHE A 172 -13.43 -3.64 -2.38
C PHE A 172 -13.52 -3.22 -3.85
N LEU A 173 -13.10 -4.07 -4.79
CA LEU A 173 -13.11 -3.78 -6.22
C LEU A 173 -14.52 -3.69 -6.80
N SER A 174 -15.50 -4.38 -6.21
CA SER A 174 -16.91 -4.32 -6.62
C SER A 174 -17.61 -2.99 -6.29
N LEU A 175 -16.99 -2.15 -5.45
CA LEU A 175 -17.52 -0.83 -5.11
C LEU A 175 -17.49 0.11 -6.33
N PRO A 176 -18.59 0.84 -6.62
CA PRO A 176 -18.71 1.66 -7.83
C PRO A 176 -17.95 2.99 -7.78
N GLU A 177 -17.39 3.37 -6.63
CA GLU A 177 -16.72 4.64 -6.40
C GLU A 177 -15.51 4.82 -7.31
N GLN A 178 -15.49 5.93 -8.05
CA GLN A 178 -14.37 6.33 -8.92
C GLN A 178 -13.27 7.07 -8.15
N ALA A 179 -13.66 7.92 -7.19
CA ALA A 179 -12.74 8.61 -6.29
C ALA A 179 -12.47 7.73 -5.07
N ARG A 180 -11.51 6.82 -5.19
CA ARG A 180 -11.25 5.81 -4.15
C ARG A 180 -10.35 6.34 -3.04
N PHE A 181 -10.89 6.43 -1.83
CA PHE A 181 -10.12 6.56 -0.59
C PHE A 181 -9.96 5.16 0.03
N ILE A 182 -8.92 4.46 -0.41
CA ILE A 182 -8.75 3.01 -0.16
C ILE A 182 -8.83 2.67 1.34
N ARG A 183 -8.24 3.47 2.23
CA ARG A 183 -8.27 3.19 3.69
C ARG A 183 -9.69 3.22 4.25
N GLY A 184 -10.48 4.20 3.86
CA GLY A 184 -11.88 4.31 4.29
C GLY A 184 -12.75 3.22 3.69
N MET A 185 -12.60 2.97 2.39
CA MET A 185 -13.38 1.95 1.68
C MET A 185 -13.08 0.55 2.20
N VAL A 186 -11.80 0.22 2.47
CA VAL A 186 -11.43 -1.07 3.09
C VAL A 186 -12.03 -1.20 4.49
N ALA A 187 -12.09 -0.12 5.28
CA ALA A 187 -12.79 -0.15 6.56
C ALA A 187 -14.30 -0.39 6.37
N TRP A 188 -14.90 0.22 5.34
CA TRP A 188 -16.34 0.18 5.07
C TRP A 188 -16.84 -1.20 4.59
N ILE A 189 -16.03 -1.98 3.86
CA ILE A 189 -16.45 -3.32 3.38
C ILE A 189 -16.76 -4.33 4.50
N GLY A 190 -16.44 -4.02 5.76
CA GLY A 190 -16.94 -4.74 6.94
C GLY A 190 -16.32 -6.12 7.22
N PHE A 191 -15.26 -6.52 6.49
CA PHE A 191 -14.53 -7.75 6.76
C PHE A 191 -13.74 -7.66 8.07
N ARG A 192 -13.36 -8.82 8.65
CA ARG A 192 -12.54 -8.84 9.86
C ARG A 192 -11.17 -8.25 9.62
N GLN A 193 -10.89 -7.12 10.27
CA GLN A 193 -9.64 -6.38 10.16
C GLN A 193 -8.90 -6.37 11.50
N VAL A 194 -7.59 -6.61 11.47
CA VAL A 194 -6.77 -6.64 12.68
C VAL A 194 -5.54 -5.75 12.53
N PRO A 195 -5.15 -5.02 13.59
CA PRO A 195 -3.95 -4.20 13.58
C PRO A 195 -2.69 -5.07 13.74
N PHE A 196 -1.63 -4.70 13.01
CA PHE A 196 -0.29 -5.24 13.16
C PHE A 196 0.67 -4.11 13.55
N LEU A 197 1.19 -4.14 14.77
CA LEU A 197 2.06 -3.09 15.31
C LEU A 197 3.49 -3.27 14.82
N TYR A 198 4.06 -2.23 14.17
CA TYR A 198 5.44 -2.26 13.66
C TYR A 198 6.18 -0.94 13.89
N ASP A 199 7.50 -1.01 13.82
CA ASP A 199 8.37 0.16 13.85
C ASP A 199 8.77 0.53 12.42
N ARG A 200 8.44 1.75 12.01
CA ARG A 200 8.73 2.25 10.66
C ARG A 200 10.20 2.62 10.54
N ALA A 201 10.84 2.21 9.44
CA ALA A 201 12.20 2.62 9.12
C ALA A 201 12.27 4.11 8.72
N GLU A 202 13.44 4.72 8.85
CA GLU A 202 13.71 6.04 8.29
C GLU A 202 13.66 5.99 6.75
N ARG A 203 13.24 7.09 6.11
CA ARG A 203 13.18 7.17 4.66
C ARG A 203 14.57 7.05 4.06
N HIS A 204 14.76 6.11 3.14
CA HIS A 204 16.06 5.82 2.54
C HIS A 204 16.50 6.88 1.54
N ALA A 205 15.56 7.51 0.80
CA ALA A 205 15.81 8.58 -0.17
C ALA A 205 14.55 9.42 -0.44
N GLY A 206 14.72 10.65 -0.93
CA GLY A 206 13.65 11.52 -1.41
C GLY A 206 13.16 12.57 -0.41
N THR A 207 12.55 13.64 -0.94
CA THR A 207 11.93 14.74 -0.18
C THR A 207 10.43 14.51 -0.05
N THR A 208 9.79 15.09 0.98
CA THR A 208 8.34 15.04 1.19
C THR A 208 7.58 15.53 -0.06
N LYS A 209 6.83 14.64 -0.72
CA LYS A 209 6.08 14.92 -1.96
C LYS A 209 4.70 15.59 -1.70
N TYR A 210 4.33 15.86 -0.44
CA TYR A 210 3.09 16.51 -0.05
C TYR A 210 3.34 17.89 0.59
N PRO A 211 3.50 18.96 -0.21
CA PRO A 211 3.50 20.31 0.32
C PRO A 211 2.10 20.69 0.88
N LEU A 212 2.07 21.60 1.85
CA LEU A 212 0.84 22.04 2.56
C LEU A 212 -0.32 22.40 1.62
N ARG A 213 -0.03 22.97 0.45
CA ARG A 213 -1.01 23.29 -0.61
C ARG A 213 -1.76 22.07 -1.13
N LYS A 214 -1.06 20.92 -1.33
CA LYS A 214 -1.70 19.67 -1.78
C LYS A 214 -2.55 19.04 -0.68
N MET A 215 -2.16 19.20 0.59
CA MET A 215 -2.96 18.71 1.73
C MET A 215 -4.27 19.49 1.85
N ILE A 216 -4.27 20.80 1.60
CA ILE A 216 -5.47 21.64 1.61
C ILE A 216 -6.39 21.30 0.43
N ALA A 217 -5.85 21.14 -0.77
CA ALA A 217 -6.65 20.75 -1.95
C ALA A 217 -7.32 19.36 -1.75
N PHE A 218 -6.61 18.41 -1.18
CA PHE A 218 -7.16 17.08 -0.89
C PHE A 218 -8.24 17.05 0.21
N ALA A 219 -8.29 18.08 1.04
CA ALA A 219 -9.34 18.21 2.08
C ALA A 219 -10.60 18.96 1.56
N LEU A 220 -10.52 19.52 0.34
CA LEU A 220 -11.61 20.29 -0.28
C LEU A 220 -12.24 19.57 -1.49
N ASP A 221 -11.59 18.49 -2.01
CA ASP A 221 -12.11 17.56 -3.00
C ASP A 221 -12.87 16.40 -2.31
#